data_d5a3fbff95d1a843ad41d1dd7d9239bd
#
_entry.id   d5a3fbff95d1a843ad41d1dd7d9239bd
#
_cell.length_a   1.000
_cell.length_b   1.000
_cell.length_c   1.000
_cell.angle_alpha   90.00
_cell.angle_beta   90.00
_cell.angle_gamma   90.00
#
_symmetry.space_group_name_H-M   'P 1'
#
loop_
_entity.id
_entity.type
_entity.pdbx_description
1 polymer ?
#
loop_
_entity_poly.entity_id
_entity_poly.type
_entity_poly.pdbx_seq_one_letter_code
_entity_poly.pdbx_strand_id
1 'polypeptide(L)'
;LNGAIKLQELSTHVNYLNTDYTISNAIVSIEPDMITMDHALIRDVKGDSAYATAQVFHEYFQDITYDLFVQAYNFQGLNTSLADNDQYYGEANVTGDINIGGYKGHTIIDVDASTDANTMLSIPLSTGGEVSECNYIRFVDFNQFNNVYSGKVLNEELNGLEMNFKLDVDNDAQVQIIFDEKVGDIINVRGNGDMLMAIEQPR
;
A
#
# COMPACT_ATOMS: atom_id res chain seq x y z
N LEU A 1 -22.66 19.79 -10.29
CA LEU A 1 -23.04 18.60 -11.04
C LEU A 1 -23.49 17.56 -10.04
N ASN A 2 -24.68 16.95 -10.25
CA ASN A 2 -25.15 15.82 -9.43
C ASN A 2 -25.48 14.68 -10.35
N GLY A 3 -25.10 13.46 -9.96
CA GLY A 3 -25.39 12.28 -10.74
C GLY A 3 -24.85 11.00 -10.08
N ALA A 4 -25.11 9.88 -10.74
CA ALA A 4 -24.53 8.61 -10.35
C ALA A 4 -24.15 7.82 -11.60
N ILE A 5 -23.02 7.11 -11.51
CA ILE A 5 -22.54 6.17 -12.53
C ILE A 5 -22.66 4.78 -11.94
N LYS A 6 -23.35 3.89 -12.62
CA LYS A 6 -23.37 2.47 -12.25
C LYS A 6 -22.31 1.74 -13.07
N LEU A 7 -21.27 1.30 -12.40
CA LEU A 7 -20.25 0.43 -12.97
C LEU A 7 -20.76 -1.01 -12.91
N GLN A 8 -20.83 -1.67 -14.05
CA GLN A 8 -21.12 -3.11 -14.10
C GLN A 8 -19.84 -3.90 -13.88
N GLU A 9 -18.79 -3.55 -14.62
CA GLU A 9 -17.46 -4.15 -14.53
C GLU A 9 -16.42 -3.13 -15.00
N LEU A 10 -15.33 -3.01 -14.27
CA LEU A 10 -14.17 -2.20 -14.61
C LEU A 10 -12.92 -2.97 -14.26
N SER A 11 -12.06 -3.23 -15.24
CA SER A 11 -10.74 -3.80 -15.02
C SER A 11 -9.70 -2.69 -14.99
N THR A 12 -8.75 -2.80 -14.06
CA THR A 12 -7.65 -1.84 -13.91
C THR A 12 -6.36 -2.57 -13.58
N HIS A 13 -5.26 -2.05 -14.11
CA HIS A 13 -3.91 -2.48 -13.73
C HIS A 13 -3.28 -1.40 -12.86
N VAL A 14 -2.75 -1.80 -11.69
CA VAL A 14 -2.04 -0.91 -10.79
C VAL A 14 -0.54 -1.12 -10.97
N ASN A 15 0.09 -0.28 -11.78
CA ASN A 15 1.50 -0.41 -12.17
C ASN A 15 2.46 -0.52 -10.97
N TYR A 16 2.23 0.25 -9.92
CA TYR A 16 3.08 0.27 -8.73
C TYR A 16 3.09 -1.07 -7.96
N LEU A 17 1.97 -1.77 -7.99
CA LEU A 17 1.79 -3.09 -7.35
C LEU A 17 1.98 -4.24 -8.34
N ASN A 18 2.01 -3.92 -9.64
CA ASN A 18 1.99 -4.87 -10.75
C ASN A 18 0.86 -5.90 -10.62
N THR A 19 -0.34 -5.41 -10.32
CA THR A 19 -1.53 -6.23 -10.05
C THR A 19 -2.71 -5.79 -10.92
N ASP A 20 -3.52 -6.75 -11.33
CA ASP A 20 -4.76 -6.51 -12.06
C ASP A 20 -5.96 -6.73 -11.15
N TYR A 21 -6.89 -5.79 -11.17
CA TYR A 21 -8.11 -5.85 -10.38
C TYR A 21 -9.35 -5.64 -11.24
N THR A 22 -10.43 -6.30 -10.86
CA THR A 22 -11.75 -6.12 -11.44
C THR A 22 -12.72 -5.61 -10.39
N ILE A 23 -13.28 -4.43 -10.62
CA ILE A 23 -14.30 -3.80 -9.78
C ILE A 23 -15.66 -4.13 -10.40
N SER A 24 -16.58 -4.69 -9.60
CA SER A 24 -17.89 -5.13 -10.08
C SER A 24 -19.02 -4.48 -9.30
N ASN A 25 -20.09 -4.14 -10.03
CA ASN A 25 -21.35 -3.66 -9.48
C ASN A 25 -21.23 -2.46 -8.52
N ALA A 26 -20.29 -1.55 -8.78
CA ALA A 26 -20.11 -0.35 -7.99
C ALA A 26 -21.03 0.80 -8.45
N ILE A 27 -21.42 1.64 -7.50
CA ILE A 27 -22.13 2.89 -7.76
C ILE A 27 -21.22 4.03 -7.34
N VAL A 28 -20.90 4.89 -8.31
CA VAL A 28 -20.16 6.13 -8.07
C VAL A 28 -21.15 7.28 -8.04
N SER A 29 -21.32 7.91 -6.90
CA SER A 29 -22.14 9.09 -6.71
C SER A 29 -21.31 10.35 -6.92
N ILE A 30 -21.84 11.32 -7.64
CA ILE A 30 -21.19 12.59 -7.95
C ILE A 30 -22.02 13.71 -7.37
N GLU A 31 -21.44 14.46 -6.46
CA GLU A 31 -21.99 15.67 -5.85
C GLU A 31 -21.16 16.91 -6.27
N PRO A 32 -21.58 18.14 -5.95
CA PRO A 32 -20.88 19.34 -6.43
C PRO A 32 -19.42 19.45 -5.99
N ASP A 33 -19.08 18.88 -4.84
CA ASP A 33 -17.80 18.99 -4.15
C ASP A 33 -17.22 17.64 -3.72
N MET A 34 -17.94 16.53 -4.03
CA MET A 34 -17.56 15.21 -3.58
C MET A 34 -17.93 14.12 -4.61
N ILE A 35 -17.05 13.13 -4.75
CA ILE A 35 -17.32 11.89 -5.49
C ILE A 35 -17.15 10.74 -4.51
N THR A 36 -18.12 9.84 -4.46
CA THR A 36 -18.08 8.68 -3.55
C THR A 36 -18.33 7.39 -4.29
N MET A 37 -17.66 6.34 -3.83
CA MET A 37 -17.94 4.96 -4.20
C MET A 37 -18.03 4.16 -2.90
N ASP A 38 -19.16 3.53 -2.65
CA ASP A 38 -19.41 2.83 -1.41
C ASP A 38 -19.43 1.33 -1.61
N HIS A 39 -18.66 0.62 -0.78
CA HIS A 39 -18.62 -0.83 -0.65
C HIS A 39 -18.54 -1.59 -1.99
N ALA A 40 -17.66 -1.15 -2.89
CA ALA A 40 -17.44 -1.79 -4.18
C ALA A 40 -16.69 -3.12 -4.00
N LEU A 41 -17.17 -4.17 -4.66
CA LEU A 41 -16.48 -5.45 -4.69
C LEU A 41 -15.33 -5.39 -5.70
N ILE A 42 -14.13 -5.67 -5.22
CA ILE A 42 -12.92 -5.79 -6.03
C ILE A 42 -12.48 -7.26 -6.02
N ARG A 43 -12.05 -7.75 -7.18
CA ARG A 43 -11.44 -9.08 -7.31
C ARG A 43 -10.06 -8.95 -7.91
N ASP A 44 -9.13 -9.75 -7.40
CA ASP A 44 -7.82 -9.93 -8.01
C ASP A 44 -7.83 -11.00 -9.13
N VAL A 45 -6.68 -11.27 -9.71
CA VAL A 45 -6.51 -12.26 -10.80
C VAL A 45 -6.79 -13.70 -10.33
N LYS A 46 -6.69 -13.99 -9.05
CA LYS A 46 -6.96 -15.31 -8.47
C LYS A 46 -8.44 -15.49 -8.14
N GLY A 47 -9.22 -14.39 -8.15
CA GLY A 47 -10.63 -14.35 -7.81
C GLY A 47 -10.90 -14.07 -6.33
N ASP A 48 -9.85 -13.81 -5.55
CA ASP A 48 -9.97 -13.38 -4.16
C ASP A 48 -10.56 -11.97 -4.09
N SER A 49 -11.11 -11.60 -2.95
CA SER A 49 -12.00 -10.45 -2.85
C SER A 49 -11.51 -9.39 -1.89
N ALA A 50 -11.77 -8.14 -2.25
CA ALA A 50 -11.70 -7.00 -1.34
C ALA A 50 -12.95 -6.14 -1.50
N TYR A 51 -13.27 -5.34 -0.48
CA TYR A 51 -14.31 -4.33 -0.53
C TYR A 51 -13.69 -2.96 -0.36
N ALA A 52 -14.06 -2.04 -1.24
CA ALA A 52 -13.52 -0.69 -1.22
C ALA A 52 -14.59 0.37 -1.05
N THR A 53 -14.30 1.35 -0.20
CA THR A 53 -15.05 2.59 -0.07
C THR A 53 -14.11 3.74 -0.37
N ALA A 54 -14.50 4.61 -1.30
CA ALA A 54 -13.69 5.73 -1.74
C ALA A 54 -14.45 7.04 -1.65
N GLN A 55 -13.73 8.10 -1.25
CA GLN A 55 -14.23 9.47 -1.24
C GLN A 55 -13.18 10.38 -1.86
N VAL A 56 -13.60 11.24 -2.76
CA VAL A 56 -12.75 12.26 -3.36
C VAL A 56 -13.44 13.60 -3.15
N PHE A 57 -12.78 14.51 -2.46
CA PHE A 57 -13.26 15.88 -2.26
C PHE A 57 -12.54 16.80 -3.23
N HIS A 58 -13.24 17.80 -3.74
CA HIS A 58 -12.68 18.76 -4.65
C HIS A 58 -13.42 20.11 -4.58
N GLU A 59 -12.73 21.20 -4.82
CA GLU A 59 -13.31 22.50 -5.07
C GLU A 59 -13.19 22.82 -6.56
N TYR A 60 -14.31 22.75 -7.29
CA TYR A 60 -14.33 22.93 -8.76
C TYR A 60 -13.32 22.07 -9.53
N PHE A 61 -13.10 20.81 -9.10
CA PHE A 61 -12.07 19.88 -9.59
C PHE A 61 -10.62 20.35 -9.36
N GLN A 62 -10.45 21.25 -8.39
CA GLN A 62 -9.15 21.67 -7.86
C GLN A 62 -9.04 21.23 -6.40
N ASP A 63 -7.87 21.40 -5.80
CA ASP A 63 -7.60 21.06 -4.39
C ASP A 63 -8.14 19.69 -3.98
N ILE A 64 -7.81 18.69 -4.82
CA ILE A 64 -8.30 17.33 -4.66
C ILE A 64 -7.66 16.70 -3.44
N THR A 65 -8.51 16.22 -2.52
CA THR A 65 -8.15 15.30 -1.45
C THR A 65 -8.94 14.00 -1.62
N TYR A 66 -8.38 12.90 -1.20
CA TYR A 66 -9.01 11.60 -1.36
C TYR A 66 -8.73 10.67 -0.19
N ASP A 67 -9.69 9.81 0.07
CA ASP A 67 -9.60 8.71 1.02
C ASP A 67 -10.15 7.44 0.36
N LEU A 68 -9.40 6.36 0.44
CA LEU A 68 -9.78 5.03 0.00
C LEU A 68 -9.54 4.05 1.14
N PHE A 69 -10.58 3.38 1.58
CA PHE A 69 -10.52 2.27 2.52
C PHE A 69 -10.76 0.97 1.78
N VAL A 70 -9.88 -0.01 1.97
CA VAL A 70 -9.99 -1.34 1.38
C VAL A 70 -9.91 -2.38 2.47
N GLN A 71 -10.91 -3.27 2.52
CA GLN A 71 -10.91 -4.45 3.36
C GLN A 71 -10.62 -5.67 2.49
N ALA A 72 -9.47 -6.27 2.68
CA ALA A 72 -8.92 -7.34 1.86
C ALA A 72 -9.10 -8.72 2.52
N TYR A 73 -9.32 -9.77 1.71
CA TYR A 73 -9.44 -11.16 2.14
C TYR A 73 -8.63 -12.06 1.20
N ASN A 74 -7.49 -12.54 1.66
CA ASN A 74 -6.50 -13.31 0.90
C ASN A 74 -6.11 -12.63 -0.43
N PHE A 75 -6.17 -11.32 -0.44
CA PHE A 75 -6.13 -10.49 -1.63
C PHE A 75 -4.68 -10.22 -2.07
N GLN A 76 -4.41 -10.36 -3.37
CA GLN A 76 -3.09 -10.08 -3.91
C GLN A 76 -2.81 -8.56 -3.88
N GLY A 77 -2.01 -8.13 -2.92
CA GLY A 77 -1.63 -6.73 -2.72
C GLY A 77 -0.34 -6.33 -3.44
N LEU A 78 0.48 -7.32 -3.87
CA LEU A 78 1.74 -7.06 -4.57
C LEU A 78 2.09 -8.25 -5.47
N ASN A 79 2.60 -7.93 -6.67
CA ASN A 79 3.15 -8.93 -7.59
C ASN A 79 4.24 -8.29 -8.46
N THR A 80 5.30 -7.79 -7.82
CA THR A 80 6.40 -7.06 -8.46
C THR A 80 7.66 -7.91 -8.58
N SER A 81 8.49 -7.56 -9.53
CA SER A 81 9.86 -8.06 -9.68
C SER A 81 10.87 -6.97 -9.35
N LEU A 82 12.15 -7.31 -9.25
CA LEU A 82 13.24 -6.35 -9.09
C LEU A 82 13.28 -5.28 -10.19
N ALA A 83 12.78 -5.60 -11.39
CA ALA A 83 12.72 -4.65 -12.50
C ALA A 83 11.59 -3.61 -12.32
N ASP A 84 10.54 -3.95 -11.56
CA ASP A 84 9.40 -3.07 -11.28
C ASP A 84 9.66 -2.16 -10.09
N ASN A 85 10.36 -2.69 -9.07
CA ASN A 85 10.69 -1.96 -7.84
C ASN A 85 12.00 -2.53 -7.25
N ASP A 86 13.01 -1.69 -7.09
CA ASP A 86 14.33 -2.05 -6.58
C ASP A 86 14.45 -1.95 -5.05
N GLN A 87 13.45 -1.41 -4.36
CA GLN A 87 13.42 -1.27 -2.91
C GLN A 87 12.77 -2.48 -2.22
N TYR A 88 11.73 -3.02 -2.81
CA TYR A 88 11.06 -4.24 -2.38
C TYR A 88 10.31 -4.86 -3.54
N TYR A 89 10.29 -6.17 -3.62
CA TYR A 89 9.57 -6.89 -4.66
C TYR A 89 9.14 -8.27 -4.18
N GLY A 90 8.21 -8.88 -4.90
CA GLY A 90 7.71 -10.21 -4.61
C GLY A 90 6.22 -10.34 -4.82
N GLU A 91 5.65 -11.36 -4.23
CA GLU A 91 4.21 -11.59 -4.20
C GLU A 91 3.72 -11.52 -2.76
N ALA A 92 2.70 -10.70 -2.51
CA ALA A 92 2.07 -10.62 -1.20
C ALA A 92 0.55 -10.78 -1.33
N ASN A 93 0.00 -11.73 -0.57
CA ASN A 93 -1.42 -11.91 -0.36
C ASN A 93 -1.72 -11.54 1.10
N VAL A 94 -2.74 -10.73 1.31
CA VAL A 94 -3.03 -10.17 2.62
C VAL A 94 -4.50 -10.22 2.96
N THR A 95 -4.78 -10.37 4.26
CA THR A 95 -6.11 -10.20 4.85
C THR A 95 -6.05 -9.10 5.89
N GLY A 96 -6.83 -8.02 5.72
CA GLY A 96 -6.82 -6.89 6.62
C GLY A 96 -7.31 -5.60 5.99
N ASP A 97 -6.99 -4.50 6.64
CA ASP A 97 -7.46 -3.17 6.32
C ASP A 97 -6.34 -2.31 5.72
N ILE A 98 -6.65 -1.61 4.62
CA ILE A 98 -5.74 -0.73 3.92
C ILE A 98 -6.41 0.63 3.78
N ASN A 99 -5.75 1.68 4.28
CA ASN A 99 -6.18 3.06 4.13
C ASN A 99 -5.23 3.79 3.19
N ILE A 100 -5.74 4.43 2.16
CA ILE A 100 -4.97 5.24 1.22
C ILE A 100 -5.60 6.63 1.19
N GLY A 101 -4.89 7.61 1.70
CA GLY A 101 -5.38 8.98 1.75
C GLY A 101 -4.34 9.97 1.24
N GLY A 102 -4.79 11.18 0.91
CA GLY A 102 -3.85 12.19 0.50
C GLY A 102 -4.44 13.37 -0.26
N TYR A 103 -3.53 14.15 -0.79
CA TYR A 103 -3.81 15.29 -1.65
C TYR A 103 -2.81 15.35 -2.81
N LYS A 104 -2.99 16.27 -3.73
CA LYS A 104 -2.12 16.39 -4.91
C LYS A 104 -0.64 16.45 -4.53
N GLY A 105 0.09 15.42 -4.89
CA GLY A 105 1.54 15.32 -4.68
C GLY A 105 1.94 14.59 -3.38
N HIS A 106 1.02 14.28 -2.48
CA HIS A 106 1.30 13.54 -1.25
C HIS A 106 0.26 12.43 -1.04
N THR A 107 0.72 11.21 -0.87
CA THR A 107 -0.10 10.02 -0.62
C THR A 107 0.41 9.30 0.62
N ILE A 108 -0.50 8.93 1.49
CA ILE A 108 -0.21 8.11 2.68
C ILE A 108 -0.96 6.78 2.49
N ILE A 109 -0.25 5.68 2.70
CA ILE A 109 -0.80 4.31 2.67
C ILE A 109 -0.53 3.68 4.02
N ASP A 110 -1.59 3.38 4.76
CA ASP A 110 -1.54 2.66 6.03
C ASP A 110 -2.11 1.25 5.83
N VAL A 111 -1.34 0.23 6.16
CA VAL A 111 -1.70 -1.18 6.05
C VAL A 111 -1.68 -1.82 7.43
N ASP A 112 -2.82 -2.35 7.88
CA ASP A 112 -2.95 -3.19 9.09
C ASP A 112 -3.53 -4.55 8.66
N ALA A 113 -2.67 -5.53 8.45
CA ALA A 113 -3.06 -6.79 7.82
C ALA A 113 -2.24 -7.97 8.33
N SER A 114 -2.78 -9.17 8.14
CA SER A 114 -2.03 -10.42 8.22
C SER A 114 -1.56 -10.86 6.82
N THR A 115 -0.39 -11.46 6.74
CA THR A 115 0.06 -12.11 5.51
C THR A 115 -0.66 -13.46 5.36
N ASP A 116 -1.08 -13.75 4.14
CA ASP A 116 -1.66 -15.04 3.80
C ASP A 116 -0.63 -15.97 3.15
N ALA A 117 -1.01 -17.22 2.96
CA ALA A 117 -0.16 -18.23 2.34
C ALA A 117 0.35 -17.80 0.96
N ASN A 118 1.56 -18.25 0.62
CA ASN A 118 2.29 -17.87 -0.61
C ASN A 118 2.77 -16.42 -0.67
N THR A 119 2.81 -15.71 0.44
CA THR A 119 3.46 -14.41 0.53
C THR A 119 4.98 -14.59 0.56
N MET A 120 5.67 -13.94 -0.38
CA MET A 120 7.12 -13.90 -0.48
C MET A 120 7.58 -12.49 -0.81
N LEU A 121 8.17 -11.81 0.14
CA LEU A 121 8.66 -10.44 0.01
C LEU A 121 10.19 -10.43 0.02
N SER A 122 10.79 -9.77 -0.95
CA SER A 122 12.23 -9.56 -1.06
C SER A 122 12.55 -8.09 -0.81
N ILE A 123 13.47 -7.82 0.11
CA ILE A 123 13.92 -6.48 0.49
C ILE A 123 15.43 -6.39 0.24
N PRO A 124 15.86 -5.80 -0.90
CA PRO A 124 17.27 -5.55 -1.15
C PRO A 124 17.77 -4.43 -0.23
N LEU A 125 18.79 -4.74 0.55
CA LEU A 125 19.56 -3.72 1.24
C LEU A 125 20.68 -3.29 0.30
N SER A 126 20.42 -2.31 -0.55
CA SER A 126 21.40 -1.87 -1.55
C SER A 126 22.64 -1.28 -0.87
N THR A 127 23.74 -2.00 -0.97
CA THR A 127 25.08 -1.54 -0.57
C THR A 127 25.83 -0.85 -1.73
N GLY A 128 25.11 -0.40 -2.74
CA GLY A 128 25.67 0.17 -3.97
C GLY A 128 25.53 1.69 -4.06
N GLY A 129 26.41 2.41 -3.41
CA GLY A 129 26.52 3.87 -3.50
C GLY A 129 26.84 4.47 -2.14
N GLU A 130 27.74 5.44 -2.09
CA GLU A 130 28.25 6.14 -0.89
C GLU A 130 27.26 6.10 0.29
N VAL A 131 27.77 5.81 1.50
CA VAL A 131 27.00 5.80 2.76
C VAL A 131 26.28 7.13 2.95
N SER A 132 25.19 7.32 2.22
CA SER A 132 24.15 8.23 2.62
C SER A 132 23.28 7.45 3.59
N GLU A 133 23.11 7.96 4.77
CA GLU A 133 22.26 7.38 5.81
C GLU A 133 20.95 6.93 5.15
N CYS A 134 20.72 5.61 5.08
CA CYS A 134 19.47 5.04 4.57
C CYS A 134 18.37 5.37 5.58
N ASN A 135 17.77 6.53 5.46
CA ASN A 135 16.66 6.96 6.29
C ASN A 135 15.30 6.38 5.85
N TYR A 136 15.31 5.46 4.87
CA TYR A 136 14.09 4.94 4.23
C TYR A 136 13.38 3.86 5.04
N ILE A 137 14.12 3.10 5.86
CA ILE A 137 13.54 2.06 6.71
C ILE A 137 13.86 2.42 8.15
N ARG A 138 12.81 2.77 8.91
CA ARG A 138 12.92 3.07 10.32
C ARG A 138 12.21 1.97 11.11
N PHE A 139 12.98 1.10 11.75
CA PHE A 139 12.43 0.17 12.74
C PHE A 139 12.01 0.97 13.97
N VAL A 140 10.71 1.01 14.25
CA VAL A 140 10.17 1.72 15.42
C VAL A 140 9.72 0.70 16.47
N ASP A 141 10.00 0.99 17.72
CA ASP A 141 9.55 0.18 18.85
C ASP A 141 8.02 0.32 18.99
N PHE A 142 7.33 -0.80 19.17
CA PHE A 142 5.88 -0.92 19.30
C PHE A 142 5.26 0.08 20.28
N ASN A 143 5.98 0.43 21.35
CA ASN A 143 5.52 1.39 22.36
C ASN A 143 5.54 2.86 21.90
N GLN A 144 6.14 3.17 20.76
CA GLN A 144 6.20 4.55 20.24
C GLN A 144 5.16 4.82 19.14
N PHE A 145 4.54 3.79 18.58
CA PHE A 145 3.58 3.94 17.48
C PHE A 145 2.33 4.78 17.85
N ASN A 146 1.89 4.71 19.11
CA ASN A 146 0.76 5.49 19.59
C ASN A 146 1.04 7.01 19.72
N ASN A 147 2.28 7.46 19.57
CA ASN A 147 2.67 8.86 19.70
C ASN A 147 3.01 9.55 18.38
N VAL A 148 3.07 8.82 17.27
CA VAL A 148 3.44 9.39 15.95
C VAL A 148 2.26 10.14 15.30
N TYR A 149 1.04 9.84 15.71
CA TYR A 149 -0.17 10.54 15.23
C TYR A 149 -0.45 11.89 15.93
N SER A 150 0.40 12.35 16.84
CA SER A 150 0.28 13.71 17.37
C SER A 150 0.96 14.71 16.43
N GLY A 151 0.19 15.18 15.46
CA GLY A 151 0.57 16.08 14.40
C GLY A 151 1.45 17.23 14.82
N LYS A 152 2.68 17.20 14.38
CA LYS A 152 3.47 18.40 14.20
C LYS A 152 3.40 18.71 12.70
N VAL A 153 2.43 19.54 12.33
CA VAL A 153 2.37 20.16 11.01
C VAL A 153 3.62 21.03 10.88
N LEU A 154 4.67 20.51 10.31
CA LEU A 154 5.75 21.31 9.76
C LEU A 154 5.26 21.72 8.35
N ASN A 155 5.16 23.03 8.12
CA ASN A 155 4.87 23.64 6.85
C ASN A 155 6.05 23.47 5.87
N GLU A 156 6.32 22.24 5.47
CA GLU A 156 7.07 21.93 4.26
C GLU A 156 6.07 21.25 3.33
N GLU A 157 6.05 21.65 2.08
CA GLU A 157 5.27 20.98 1.04
C GLU A 157 5.82 19.55 0.91
N LEU A 158 5.31 18.63 1.74
CA LEU A 158 5.65 17.21 1.70
C LEU A 158 5.03 16.64 0.42
N ASN A 159 5.79 16.67 -0.65
CA ASN A 159 5.47 15.93 -1.86
C ASN A 159 6.10 14.56 -1.73
N GLY A 160 5.33 13.49 -1.83
CA GLY A 160 5.88 12.16 -1.76
C GLY A 160 4.86 11.05 -1.50
N LEU A 161 5.40 9.88 -1.30
CA LEU A 161 4.68 8.68 -0.90
C LEU A 161 5.18 8.26 0.49
N GLU A 162 4.25 8.13 1.43
CA GLU A 162 4.48 7.57 2.76
C GLU A 162 3.71 6.27 2.87
N MET A 163 4.35 5.21 3.31
CA MET A 163 3.71 3.91 3.53
C MET A 163 4.06 3.38 4.90
N ASN A 164 3.04 3.03 5.66
CA ASN A 164 3.14 2.46 6.99
C ASN A 164 2.53 1.05 6.97
N PHE A 165 3.30 0.06 7.32
CA PHE A 165 2.87 -1.33 7.37
C PHE A 165 2.90 -1.83 8.81
N LYS A 166 1.79 -2.35 9.25
CA LYS A 166 1.66 -3.16 10.45
C LYS A 166 1.15 -4.53 10.01
N LEU A 167 2.06 -5.51 9.96
CA LEU A 167 1.77 -6.83 9.43
C LEU A 167 1.92 -7.88 10.53
N ASP A 168 0.88 -8.70 10.69
CA ASP A 168 0.97 -9.97 11.39
C ASP A 168 1.45 -11.04 10.38
N VAL A 169 2.69 -11.47 10.52
CA VAL A 169 3.34 -12.39 9.59
C VAL A 169 3.03 -13.82 10.00
N ASP A 170 2.37 -14.58 9.11
CA ASP A 170 2.09 -16.00 9.32
C ASP A 170 3.34 -16.87 9.02
N ASN A 171 3.36 -18.07 9.57
CA ASN A 171 4.42 -19.07 9.38
C ASN A 171 4.67 -19.46 7.92
N ASP A 172 3.69 -19.31 7.05
CA ASP A 172 3.79 -19.64 5.64
C ASP A 172 4.35 -18.50 4.79
N ALA A 173 4.47 -17.29 5.35
CA ALA A 173 5.09 -16.16 4.69
C ALA A 173 6.61 -16.28 4.74
N GLN A 174 7.27 -15.83 3.68
CA GLN A 174 8.72 -15.77 3.55
C GLN A 174 9.17 -14.35 3.28
N VAL A 175 10.11 -13.86 4.09
CA VAL A 175 10.78 -12.58 3.85
C VAL A 175 12.24 -12.87 3.51
N GLN A 176 12.72 -12.31 2.40
CA GLN A 176 14.12 -12.38 1.98
C GLN A 176 14.77 -11.01 2.17
N ILE A 177 15.82 -10.96 2.96
CA ILE A 177 16.67 -9.77 3.08
C ILE A 177 17.91 -10.02 2.23
N ILE A 178 18.11 -9.20 1.21
CA ILE A 178 19.18 -9.35 0.23
C ILE A 178 20.24 -8.29 0.50
N PHE A 179 21.41 -8.69 1.01
CA PHE A 179 22.52 -7.78 1.27
C PHE A 179 23.38 -7.55 0.02
N ASP A 180 23.63 -8.59 -0.74
CA ASP A 180 24.33 -8.51 -2.02
C ASP A 180 23.81 -9.61 -2.96
N GLU A 181 23.09 -9.18 -3.98
CA GLU A 181 22.51 -10.08 -4.98
C GLU A 181 23.59 -10.81 -5.80
N LYS A 182 24.73 -10.12 -6.07
CA LYS A 182 25.80 -10.67 -6.91
C LYS A 182 26.62 -11.75 -6.20
N VAL A 183 26.75 -11.66 -4.88
CA VAL A 183 27.48 -12.62 -4.05
C VAL A 183 26.54 -13.68 -3.48
N GLY A 184 25.23 -13.40 -3.48
CA GLY A 184 24.20 -14.30 -2.97
C GLY A 184 24.05 -14.24 -1.45
N ASP A 185 24.42 -13.13 -0.83
CA ASP A 185 24.20 -12.88 0.58
C ASP A 185 22.73 -12.56 0.83
N ILE A 186 21.94 -13.63 1.06
CA ILE A 186 20.50 -13.57 1.27
C ILE A 186 20.15 -14.23 2.60
N ILE A 187 19.44 -13.52 3.44
CA ILE A 187 18.81 -14.07 4.64
C ILE A 187 17.34 -14.36 4.34
N ASN A 188 16.98 -15.63 4.38
CA ASN A 188 15.59 -16.07 4.29
C ASN A 188 15.02 -16.22 5.70
N VAL A 189 13.95 -15.49 5.99
CA VAL A 189 13.25 -15.54 7.26
C VAL A 189 11.88 -16.16 7.04
N ARG A 190 11.56 -17.18 7.82
CA ARG A 190 10.20 -17.73 7.97
C ARG A 190 9.88 -17.76 9.45
N GLY A 191 8.66 -17.38 9.78
CA GLY A 191 8.21 -17.38 11.18
C GLY A 191 6.92 -16.60 11.32
N ASN A 192 6.36 -16.60 12.49
CA ASN A 192 5.23 -15.76 12.86
C ASN A 192 5.70 -14.63 13.76
N GLY A 193 5.05 -13.47 13.62
CA GLY A 193 5.33 -12.32 14.46
C GLY A 193 4.84 -11.01 13.84
N ASP A 194 4.92 -9.96 14.62
CA ASP A 194 4.53 -8.62 14.19
C ASP A 194 5.69 -7.94 13.45
N MET A 195 5.41 -7.40 12.26
CA MET A 195 6.35 -6.57 11.50
C MET A 195 5.78 -5.15 11.37
N LEU A 196 6.61 -4.18 11.74
CA LEU A 196 6.32 -2.76 11.56
C LEU A 196 7.35 -2.19 10.58
N MET A 197 6.88 -1.56 9.51
CA MET A 197 7.74 -0.95 8.50
C MET A 197 7.15 0.39 8.05
N ALA A 198 8.00 1.41 7.94
CA ALA A 198 7.64 2.69 7.35
C ALA A 198 8.58 2.98 6.17
N ILE A 199 8.02 3.42 5.06
CA ILE A 199 8.74 3.80 3.85
C ILE A 199 8.31 5.21 3.48
N GLU A 200 9.28 6.11 3.36
CA GLU A 200 9.08 7.49 2.91
C GLU A 200 9.86 7.69 1.61
N GLN A 201 9.17 8.10 0.54
CA GLN A 201 9.77 8.44 -0.73
C GLN A 201 9.53 9.93 -1.01
N PRO A 202 10.50 10.81 -0.75
CA PRO A 202 10.44 12.18 -1.21
C PRO A 202 10.58 12.20 -2.75
N ARG A 203 9.82 13.09 -3.38
CA ARG A 203 9.99 13.37 -4.81
C ARG A 203 11.19 14.27 -5.08
#